data_bc786ac5b152bc7ab05dc26f85396937
#
_entry.id   bc786ac5b152bc7ab05dc26f85396937
#
_cell.length_a   1.000
_cell.length_b   1.000
_cell.length_c   1.000
_cell.angle_alpha   90.00
_cell.angle_beta   90.00
_cell.angle_gamma   90.00
#
_symmetry.space_group_name_H-M   'P 1'
#
loop_
_entity.id
_entity.type
_entity.pdbx_description
1 polymer ?
#
loop_
_entity_poly.entity_id
_entity_poly.type
_entity_poly.pdbx_seq_one_letter_code
_entity_poly.pdbx_strand_id
1 'polypeptide(L)'
;MNSMAIDMGTVFHAINRLEKNYSGKNQYWKAVNPEQAVALEFYRVFHDMLSRSEGFKGKASPDWEVLNEFLEANDLGKMFDRSLNGIGIISILDELIQYSEEVSLCEIYGGDYNNHAGVKIPEGSYFVSHIQSLDNELICIHTKDNNSLWLTMPDSPPKNPVDLLQIVFNTMMSPGTGSLIGPFGHIKVPQIRLDLKPDISFLYGAYTYDQNSNKRWVISQAYQRFKLRTNLEGPRVIRRGTSPDETEILVFDRPFIGWLDHPGSNLPAAIFYADYDSWKAQ
;
A
#
# COMPACT_ATOMS: atom_id res chain seq x y z
N MET A 1 -8.60 0.58 -17.51
CA MET A 1 -8.95 0.53 -16.08
C MET A 1 -8.03 1.56 -15.42
N ASN A 2 -8.34 2.12 -14.29
CA ASN A 2 -7.50 3.15 -13.69
C ASN A 2 -6.71 2.55 -12.52
N SER A 3 -5.57 3.16 -12.24
CA SER A 3 -4.79 2.84 -11.03
C SER A 3 -5.63 3.00 -9.77
N MET A 4 -5.37 2.18 -8.77
CA MET A 4 -6.05 2.22 -7.48
C MET A 4 -5.09 1.98 -6.33
N ALA A 5 -5.49 2.38 -5.14
CA ALA A 5 -4.69 2.20 -3.95
C ALA A 5 -5.55 2.10 -2.69
N ILE A 6 -4.97 1.56 -1.63
CA ILE A 6 -5.57 1.52 -0.29
C ILE A 6 -4.46 1.45 0.77
N ASP A 7 -4.63 2.17 1.86
CA ASP A 7 -3.75 2.13 3.03
C ASP A 7 -4.56 1.80 4.28
N MET A 8 -4.76 0.51 4.51
CA MET A 8 -5.48 0.04 5.69
C MET A 8 -4.60 0.05 6.93
N GLY A 9 -3.28 0.05 6.79
CA GLY A 9 -2.34 0.20 7.90
C GLY A 9 -2.60 1.49 8.68
N THR A 10 -2.60 2.63 8.00
CA THR A 10 -2.86 3.94 8.62
C THR A 10 -4.29 4.04 9.16
N VAL A 11 -5.30 3.54 8.44
CA VAL A 11 -6.70 3.53 8.89
C VAL A 11 -6.84 2.80 10.22
N PHE A 12 -6.33 1.59 10.31
CA PHE A 12 -6.48 0.77 11.52
C PHE A 12 -5.54 1.18 12.65
N HIS A 13 -4.37 1.76 12.32
CA HIS A 13 -3.56 2.40 13.33
C HIS A 13 -4.30 3.57 14.02
N ALA A 14 -5.00 4.41 13.24
CA ALA A 14 -5.81 5.50 13.79
C ALA A 14 -6.95 4.99 14.68
N ILE A 15 -7.63 3.90 14.28
CA ILE A 15 -8.65 3.23 15.08
C ILE A 15 -8.05 2.67 16.38
N ASN A 16 -6.92 1.98 16.30
CA ASN A 16 -6.25 1.42 17.47
C ASN A 16 -5.86 2.50 18.49
N ARG A 17 -5.36 3.64 18.04
CA ARG A 17 -5.07 4.80 18.92
C ARG A 17 -6.33 5.37 19.55
N LEU A 18 -7.43 5.44 18.81
CA LEU A 18 -8.72 5.86 19.36
C LEU A 18 -9.17 4.92 20.48
N GLU A 19 -9.11 3.61 20.27
CA GLU A 19 -9.47 2.60 21.25
C GLU A 19 -8.66 2.75 22.54
N LYS A 20 -7.34 2.90 22.41
CA LYS A 20 -6.44 3.09 23.57
C LYS A 20 -6.79 4.36 24.37
N ASN A 21 -7.12 5.44 23.68
CA ASN A 21 -7.40 6.72 24.32
C ASN A 21 -8.75 6.77 25.04
N TYR A 22 -9.76 6.05 24.54
CA TYR A 22 -11.12 6.12 25.04
C TYR A 22 -11.53 4.94 25.93
N SER A 23 -11.05 3.74 25.64
CA SER A 23 -11.44 2.55 26.40
C SER A 23 -10.28 1.86 27.13
N GLY A 24 -9.04 2.15 26.73
CA GLY A 24 -7.84 1.46 27.24
C GLY A 24 -7.76 -0.01 26.84
N LYS A 25 -8.67 -0.49 25.99
CA LYS A 25 -8.76 -1.89 25.57
C LYS A 25 -9.08 -1.97 24.08
N ASN A 26 -8.63 -3.05 23.46
CA ASN A 26 -8.98 -3.37 22.09
C ASN A 26 -10.49 -3.64 21.97
N GLN A 27 -11.09 -3.15 20.91
CA GLN A 27 -12.50 -3.32 20.65
C GLN A 27 -12.72 -4.35 19.54
N TYR A 28 -13.84 -5.07 19.64
CA TYR A 28 -14.24 -6.04 18.61
C TYR A 28 -15.18 -5.37 17.62
N TRP A 29 -14.63 -4.92 16.51
CA TRP A 29 -15.40 -4.36 15.40
C TRP A 29 -16.20 -5.42 14.69
N LYS A 30 -17.43 -5.07 14.32
CA LYS A 30 -18.37 -5.92 13.61
C LYS A 30 -18.63 -5.36 12.21
N ALA A 31 -18.51 -6.23 11.24
CA ALA A 31 -18.86 -5.94 9.85
C ALA A 31 -20.39 -5.99 9.67
N VAL A 32 -20.89 -5.13 8.80
CA VAL A 32 -22.29 -5.15 8.32
C VAL A 32 -22.38 -5.52 6.83
N ASN A 33 -21.24 -5.63 6.15
CA ASN A 33 -21.14 -6.08 4.77
C ASN A 33 -19.86 -6.92 4.54
N PRO A 34 -19.76 -7.67 3.42
CA PRO A 34 -18.60 -8.51 3.12
C PRO A 34 -17.27 -7.75 2.99
N GLU A 35 -17.28 -6.54 2.42
CA GLU A 35 -16.07 -5.73 2.22
C GLU A 35 -15.47 -5.31 3.57
N GLN A 36 -16.31 -4.96 4.53
CA GLN A 36 -15.86 -4.70 5.90
C GLN A 36 -15.28 -5.95 6.55
N ALA A 37 -15.82 -7.13 6.27
CA ALA A 37 -15.31 -8.37 6.85
C ALA A 37 -13.85 -8.61 6.43
N VAL A 38 -13.51 -8.36 5.16
CA VAL A 38 -12.12 -8.43 4.66
C VAL A 38 -11.21 -7.45 5.40
N ALA A 39 -11.62 -6.19 5.48
CA ALA A 39 -10.83 -5.15 6.13
C ALA A 39 -10.64 -5.41 7.64
N LEU A 40 -11.69 -5.86 8.33
CA LEU A 40 -11.62 -6.17 9.74
C LEU A 40 -10.82 -7.46 10.03
N GLU A 41 -10.76 -8.40 9.08
CA GLU A 41 -9.87 -9.55 9.20
C GLU A 41 -8.40 -9.11 9.10
N PHE A 42 -8.06 -8.24 8.15
CA PHE A 42 -6.75 -7.60 8.09
C PHE A 42 -6.43 -6.91 9.43
N TYR A 43 -7.36 -6.14 10.01
CA TYR A 43 -7.16 -5.49 11.30
C TYR A 43 -6.84 -6.50 12.41
N ARG A 44 -7.57 -7.61 12.49
CA ARG A 44 -7.36 -8.65 13.51
C ARG A 44 -5.98 -9.30 13.39
N VAL A 45 -5.57 -9.64 12.17
CA VAL A 45 -4.28 -10.30 11.92
C VAL A 45 -3.11 -9.38 12.26
N PHE A 46 -3.19 -8.12 11.88
CA PHE A 46 -2.10 -7.16 12.08
C PHE A 46 -2.23 -6.29 13.32
N HIS A 47 -3.20 -6.53 14.18
CA HIS A 47 -3.50 -5.69 15.35
C HIS A 47 -2.29 -5.42 16.25
N ASP A 48 -1.52 -6.45 16.60
CA ASP A 48 -0.37 -6.32 17.47
C ASP A 48 0.79 -5.55 16.81
N MET A 49 0.97 -5.69 15.51
CA MET A 49 1.94 -4.91 14.74
C MET A 49 1.50 -3.44 14.69
N LEU A 50 0.25 -3.17 14.34
CA LEU A 50 -0.34 -1.82 14.32
C LEU A 50 -0.19 -1.11 15.68
N SER A 51 -0.31 -1.84 16.76
CA SER A 51 -0.21 -1.27 18.11
C SER A 51 1.20 -0.84 18.51
N ARG A 52 2.22 -1.38 17.85
CA ARG A 52 3.65 -1.11 18.11
C ARG A 52 4.29 -0.22 17.05
N SER A 53 3.65 -0.09 15.89
CA SER A 53 4.16 0.70 14.79
C SER A 53 3.98 2.20 15.04
N GLU A 54 4.93 2.99 14.56
CA GLU A 54 4.92 4.45 14.64
C GLU A 54 5.00 5.04 13.22
N GLY A 55 4.83 6.35 13.07
CA GLY A 55 5.01 7.03 11.79
C GLY A 55 3.76 7.10 10.91
N PHE A 56 2.68 6.40 11.25
CA PHE A 56 1.42 6.51 10.51
C PHE A 56 0.75 7.88 10.68
N LYS A 57 0.40 8.53 9.58
CA LYS A 57 -0.32 9.81 9.56
C LYS A 57 -1.83 9.57 9.47
N GLY A 58 -2.41 9.09 10.57
CA GLY A 58 -3.84 8.83 10.67
C GLY A 58 -4.46 9.40 11.94
N LYS A 59 -5.75 9.73 11.85
CA LYS A 59 -6.56 10.22 12.96
C LYS A 59 -7.94 9.60 12.91
N ALA A 60 -8.41 9.13 14.06
CA ALA A 60 -9.81 8.77 14.26
C ALA A 60 -10.37 9.53 15.45
N SER A 61 -11.58 10.07 15.34
CA SER A 61 -12.23 10.85 16.39
C SER A 61 -13.74 10.87 16.20
N PRO A 62 -14.52 10.93 17.29
CA PRO A 62 -15.93 11.28 17.25
C PRO A 62 -16.16 12.79 17.13
N ASP A 63 -15.10 13.61 17.24
CA ASP A 63 -15.14 15.06 17.17
C ASP A 63 -14.65 15.54 15.80
N TRP A 64 -15.53 16.20 15.05
CA TRP A 64 -15.25 16.71 13.71
C TRP A 64 -14.24 17.86 13.72
N GLU A 65 -14.15 18.66 14.79
CA GLU A 65 -13.18 19.76 14.92
C GLU A 65 -11.76 19.19 14.99
N VAL A 66 -11.54 18.17 15.83
CA VAL A 66 -10.27 17.44 15.95
C VAL A 66 -9.83 16.83 14.61
N LEU A 67 -10.78 16.34 13.81
CA LEU A 67 -10.48 15.79 12.48
C LEU A 67 -10.06 16.90 11.51
N ASN A 68 -10.77 18.02 11.51
CA ASN A 68 -10.43 19.14 10.64
C ASN A 68 -9.10 19.82 11.03
N GLU A 69 -8.81 19.95 12.32
CA GLU A 69 -7.50 20.42 12.79
C GLU A 69 -6.36 19.52 12.27
N PHE A 70 -6.58 18.20 12.29
CA PHE A 70 -5.61 17.25 11.74
C PHE A 70 -5.45 17.40 10.22
N LEU A 71 -6.53 17.63 9.47
CA LEU A 71 -6.47 17.90 8.03
C LEU A 71 -5.71 19.20 7.73
N GLU A 72 -6.03 20.29 8.43
CA GLU A 72 -5.37 21.58 8.25
C GLU A 72 -3.86 21.51 8.58
N ALA A 73 -3.49 20.78 9.64
CA ALA A 73 -2.09 20.56 10.00
C ALA A 73 -1.30 19.73 8.95
N ASN A 74 -2.00 19.10 8.00
CA ASN A 74 -1.43 18.35 6.88
C ASN A 74 -1.72 19.01 5.52
N ASP A 75 -1.97 20.32 5.49
CA ASP A 75 -2.25 21.12 4.28
C ASP A 75 -3.45 20.61 3.46
N LEU A 76 -4.45 20.07 4.14
CA LEU A 76 -5.70 19.62 3.55
C LEU A 76 -6.86 20.51 4.02
N GLY A 77 -7.85 20.71 3.16
CA GLY A 77 -9.04 21.48 3.52
C GLY A 77 -9.95 20.75 4.49
N LYS A 78 -10.80 21.49 5.19
CA LYS A 78 -11.83 20.91 6.07
C LYS A 78 -12.81 20.04 5.28
N MET A 79 -13.14 18.89 5.83
CA MET A 79 -14.01 17.88 5.19
C MET A 79 -15.12 17.36 6.11
N PHE A 80 -14.94 17.50 7.42
CA PHE A 80 -15.89 17.04 8.41
C PHE A 80 -16.73 18.22 8.92
N ASP A 81 -17.98 17.96 9.24
CA ASP A 81 -18.90 18.96 9.78
C ASP A 81 -19.68 18.40 10.98
N ARG A 82 -20.60 19.21 11.51
CA ARG A 82 -21.42 18.85 12.66
C ARG A 82 -22.37 17.67 12.42
N SER A 83 -22.52 17.22 11.18
CA SER A 83 -23.31 16.02 10.85
C SER A 83 -22.60 14.70 11.18
N LEU A 84 -21.34 14.75 11.61
CA LEU A 84 -20.59 13.58 12.04
C LEU A 84 -21.35 12.90 13.20
N ASN A 85 -22.01 11.81 12.90
CA ASN A 85 -22.74 11.00 13.88
C ASN A 85 -22.06 9.65 14.07
N GLY A 86 -20.94 9.66 14.78
CA GLY A 86 -20.11 8.47 14.99
C GLY A 86 -18.63 8.82 14.96
N ILE A 87 -17.80 7.93 14.42
CA ILE A 87 -16.38 8.11 14.29
C ILE A 87 -16.02 8.51 12.86
N GLY A 88 -15.29 9.61 12.72
CA GLY A 88 -14.59 9.96 11.50
C GLY A 88 -13.17 9.41 11.50
N ILE A 89 -12.67 9.04 10.32
CA ILE A 89 -11.32 8.50 10.12
C ILE A 89 -10.62 9.27 9.02
N ILE A 90 -9.34 9.59 9.25
CA ILE A 90 -8.44 10.19 8.26
C ILE A 90 -7.22 9.29 8.14
N SER A 91 -6.82 9.02 6.91
CA SER A 91 -5.57 8.35 6.56
C SER A 91 -4.84 9.17 5.49
N ILE A 92 -3.57 9.48 5.73
CA ILE A 92 -2.71 10.21 4.80
C ILE A 92 -1.43 9.42 4.61
N LEU A 93 -1.19 9.00 3.37
CA LEU A 93 0.06 8.39 2.94
C LEU A 93 0.70 9.29 1.90
N ASP A 94 1.95 9.68 2.12
CA ASP A 94 2.78 10.40 1.14
C ASP A 94 4.19 9.79 1.19
N GLU A 95 4.43 8.82 0.32
CA GLU A 95 5.66 8.02 0.31
C GLU A 95 6.45 8.23 -0.97
N LEU A 96 7.77 8.30 -0.79
CA LEU A 96 8.74 8.33 -1.86
C LEU A 96 9.60 7.07 -1.80
N ILE A 97 9.41 6.17 -2.74
CA ILE A 97 10.23 4.97 -2.85
C ILE A 97 11.57 5.34 -3.46
N GLN A 98 12.63 5.15 -2.69
CA GLN A 98 14.01 5.24 -3.14
C GLN A 98 14.64 3.85 -3.15
N TYR A 99 15.23 3.45 -4.25
CA TYR A 99 15.90 2.16 -4.34
C TYR A 99 17.24 2.19 -3.59
N SER A 100 17.58 1.10 -2.89
CA SER A 100 18.75 1.03 -2.00
C SER A 100 20.08 0.96 -2.74
N GLU A 101 20.09 0.48 -3.98
CA GLU A 101 21.29 0.21 -4.77
C GLU A 101 21.36 1.04 -6.04
N GLU A 102 22.52 0.95 -6.74
CA GLU A 102 22.71 1.59 -8.03
C GLU A 102 21.72 1.03 -9.05
N VAL A 103 20.68 1.79 -9.33
CA VAL A 103 19.74 1.51 -10.41
C VAL A 103 20.06 2.36 -11.62
N SER A 104 19.82 1.86 -12.80
CA SER A 104 19.96 2.62 -14.04
C SER A 104 18.58 2.96 -14.62
N LEU A 105 18.51 4.12 -15.30
CA LEU A 105 17.34 4.47 -16.09
C LEU A 105 17.20 3.53 -17.27
N CYS A 106 15.98 3.14 -17.58
CA CYS A 106 15.67 2.38 -18.78
C CYS A 106 14.32 2.82 -19.35
N GLU A 107 14.04 2.34 -20.55
CA GLU A 107 12.73 2.44 -21.18
C GLU A 107 12.01 1.12 -21.03
N ILE A 108 10.70 1.21 -20.85
CA ILE A 108 9.80 0.06 -20.82
C ILE A 108 8.72 0.30 -21.86
N TYR A 109 8.62 -0.62 -22.84
CA TYR A 109 7.55 -0.62 -23.80
C TYR A 109 6.36 -1.37 -23.20
N GLY A 110 5.34 -0.63 -22.81
CA GLY A 110 4.17 -1.20 -22.16
C GLY A 110 3.21 -1.91 -23.14
N GLY A 111 2.35 -2.75 -22.59
CA GLY A 111 1.27 -3.37 -23.36
C GLY A 111 0.22 -2.38 -23.88
N ASP A 112 0.27 -1.11 -23.45
CA ASP A 112 -0.47 0.03 -24.02
C ASP A 112 0.17 0.63 -25.28
N TYR A 113 1.26 0.02 -25.76
CA TYR A 113 2.05 0.44 -26.92
C TYR A 113 2.76 1.79 -26.77
N ASN A 114 2.98 2.26 -25.56
CA ASN A 114 3.73 3.47 -25.25
C ASN A 114 5.07 3.17 -24.56
N ASN A 115 6.03 4.10 -24.70
CA ASN A 115 7.26 4.08 -23.95
C ASN A 115 7.09 4.79 -22.61
N HIS A 116 7.50 4.12 -21.55
CA HIS A 116 7.45 4.64 -20.20
C HIS A 116 8.85 4.71 -19.59
N ALA A 117 9.05 5.69 -18.71
CA ALA A 117 10.27 5.76 -17.92
C ALA A 117 10.31 4.60 -16.91
N GLY A 118 11.38 3.89 -16.86
CA GLY A 118 11.60 2.77 -15.95
C GLY A 118 12.95 2.78 -15.28
N VAL A 119 13.11 1.83 -14.38
CA VAL A 119 14.37 1.53 -13.68
C VAL A 119 14.75 0.10 -13.93
N LYS A 120 16.04 -0.09 -14.13
CA LYS A 120 16.70 -1.40 -14.22
C LYS A 120 17.38 -1.68 -12.89
N ILE A 121 16.94 -2.73 -12.21
CA ILE A 121 17.42 -3.16 -10.91
C ILE A 121 18.31 -4.38 -11.11
N PRO A 122 19.58 -4.34 -10.65
CA PRO A 122 20.52 -5.41 -10.86
C PRO A 122 20.23 -6.65 -10.01
N GLU A 123 20.78 -7.78 -10.42
CA GLU A 123 20.83 -9.01 -9.61
C GLU A 123 21.42 -8.73 -8.22
N GLY A 124 20.88 -9.39 -7.18
CA GLY A 124 21.28 -9.18 -5.78
C GLY A 124 20.54 -8.06 -5.05
N SER A 125 19.83 -7.17 -5.78
CA SER A 125 19.03 -6.09 -5.18
C SER A 125 17.56 -6.45 -5.05
N TYR A 126 17.16 -7.68 -5.36
CA TYR A 126 15.80 -8.18 -5.26
C TYR A 126 15.78 -9.69 -4.97
N PHE A 127 14.65 -10.16 -4.47
CA PHE A 127 14.34 -11.58 -4.26
C PHE A 127 13.14 -11.98 -5.09
N VAL A 128 13.10 -13.24 -5.51
CA VAL A 128 11.94 -13.85 -6.17
C VAL A 128 11.32 -14.86 -5.23
N SER A 129 10.03 -14.78 -5.03
CA SER A 129 9.25 -15.74 -4.26
C SER A 129 8.17 -16.35 -5.15
N HIS A 130 8.10 -17.67 -5.14
CA HIS A 130 7.01 -18.41 -5.78
C HIS A 130 5.92 -18.67 -4.75
N ILE A 131 4.73 -18.16 -4.97
CA ILE A 131 3.58 -18.36 -4.10
C ILE A 131 2.55 -19.19 -4.83
N GLN A 132 2.12 -20.30 -4.21
CA GLN A 132 1.19 -21.25 -4.84
C GLN A 132 -0.16 -20.64 -5.27
N SER A 133 -0.56 -19.52 -4.64
CA SER A 133 -1.79 -18.81 -4.99
C SER A 133 -1.63 -17.77 -6.11
N LEU A 134 -0.40 -17.59 -6.63
CA LEU A 134 -0.10 -16.69 -7.73
C LEU A 134 0.45 -17.48 -8.90
N ASP A 135 -0.12 -17.29 -10.07
CA ASP A 135 0.43 -17.85 -11.32
C ASP A 135 1.71 -17.10 -11.77
N ASN A 136 1.97 -15.93 -11.17
CA ASN A 136 3.11 -15.07 -11.46
C ASN A 136 4.05 -14.95 -10.26
N GLU A 137 5.30 -14.57 -10.54
CA GLU A 137 6.31 -14.36 -9.53
C GLU A 137 5.99 -13.16 -8.64
N LEU A 138 6.35 -13.29 -7.37
CA LEU A 138 6.36 -12.20 -6.42
C LEU A 138 7.79 -11.72 -6.23
N ILE A 139 8.03 -10.46 -6.57
CA ILE A 139 9.34 -9.82 -6.47
C ILE A 139 9.39 -8.93 -5.24
N CYS A 140 10.43 -9.08 -4.44
CA CYS A 140 10.73 -8.22 -3.30
C CYS A 140 11.97 -7.38 -3.62
N ILE A 141 11.85 -6.07 -3.56
CA ILE A 141 12.93 -5.10 -3.76
C ILE A 141 13.18 -4.36 -2.45
N HIS A 142 14.43 -4.32 -1.99
CA HIS A 142 14.79 -3.52 -0.83
C HIS A 142 14.94 -2.05 -1.21
N THR A 143 14.28 -1.20 -0.44
CA THR A 143 14.38 0.26 -0.59
C THR A 143 15.50 0.81 0.28
N LYS A 144 15.92 2.05 0.03
CA LYS A 144 16.96 2.73 0.79
C LYS A 144 16.65 2.86 2.29
N ASP A 145 15.36 2.96 2.61
CA ASP A 145 14.89 3.10 4.00
C ASP A 145 14.66 1.74 4.69
N ASN A 146 15.25 0.65 4.15
CA ASN A 146 15.07 -0.72 4.61
C ASN A 146 13.62 -1.23 4.59
N ASN A 147 12.77 -0.63 3.77
CA ASN A 147 11.44 -1.15 3.51
C ASN A 147 11.49 -2.18 2.39
N SER A 148 10.56 -3.12 2.38
CA SER A 148 10.40 -4.07 1.30
C SER A 148 9.27 -3.61 0.38
N LEU A 149 9.62 -3.41 -0.90
CA LEU A 149 8.65 -3.18 -1.96
C LEU A 149 8.36 -4.51 -2.66
N TRP A 150 7.14 -4.98 -2.55
CA TRP A 150 6.69 -6.21 -3.17
C TRP A 150 5.91 -5.92 -4.43
N LEU A 151 6.17 -6.67 -5.50
CA LEU A 151 5.56 -6.47 -6.82
C LEU A 151 5.17 -7.81 -7.43
N THR A 152 3.99 -7.84 -8.08
CA THR A 152 3.55 -8.97 -8.91
C THR A 152 2.64 -8.50 -10.02
N MET A 153 2.67 -9.17 -11.16
CA MET A 153 1.80 -8.90 -12.30
C MET A 153 0.60 -9.85 -12.28
N PRO A 154 -0.58 -9.41 -11.85
CA PRO A 154 -1.76 -10.28 -11.78
C PRO A 154 -2.28 -10.64 -13.17
N ASP A 155 -2.92 -11.79 -13.34
CA ASP A 155 -3.56 -12.20 -14.60
C ASP A 155 -4.82 -11.39 -14.89
N SER A 156 -5.47 -10.91 -13.84
CA SER A 156 -6.63 -10.02 -13.96
C SER A 156 -6.50 -8.86 -12.97
N PRO A 157 -6.92 -7.65 -13.39
CA PRO A 157 -6.88 -6.49 -12.53
C PRO A 157 -7.86 -6.62 -11.37
N PRO A 158 -7.55 -6.04 -10.18
CA PRO A 158 -8.47 -5.98 -9.06
C PRO A 158 -9.69 -5.12 -9.42
N LYS A 159 -10.88 -5.51 -8.95
CA LYS A 159 -12.15 -4.86 -9.29
C LYS A 159 -12.37 -3.55 -8.55
N ASN A 160 -11.88 -3.47 -7.32
CA ASN A 160 -12.01 -2.33 -6.41
C ASN A 160 -10.90 -2.37 -5.35
N PRO A 161 -10.75 -1.34 -4.50
CA PRO A 161 -9.72 -1.32 -3.46
C PRO A 161 -9.81 -2.46 -2.44
N VAL A 162 -10.98 -2.99 -2.15
CA VAL A 162 -11.12 -4.12 -1.22
C VAL A 162 -10.67 -5.44 -1.85
N ASP A 163 -10.96 -5.64 -3.13
CA ASP A 163 -10.46 -6.78 -3.90
C ASP A 163 -8.91 -6.74 -3.96
N LEU A 164 -8.34 -5.55 -4.19
CA LEU A 164 -6.90 -5.34 -4.12
C LEU A 164 -6.32 -5.69 -2.73
N LEU A 165 -6.96 -5.24 -1.65
CA LEU A 165 -6.59 -5.60 -0.28
C LEU A 165 -6.64 -7.11 -0.07
N GLN A 166 -7.70 -7.77 -0.55
CA GLN A 166 -7.90 -9.22 -0.42
C GLN A 166 -6.80 -10.00 -1.15
N ILE A 167 -6.45 -9.59 -2.37
CA ILE A 167 -5.38 -10.23 -3.15
C ILE A 167 -4.06 -10.15 -2.37
N VAL A 168 -3.67 -8.96 -1.92
CA VAL A 168 -2.42 -8.78 -1.17
C VAL A 168 -2.44 -9.57 0.15
N PHE A 169 -3.54 -9.50 0.90
CA PHE A 169 -3.68 -10.23 2.15
C PHE A 169 -3.56 -11.75 1.95
N ASN A 170 -4.25 -12.32 0.97
CA ASN A 170 -4.14 -13.73 0.64
C ASN A 170 -2.72 -14.13 0.22
N THR A 171 -2.06 -13.27 -0.56
CA THR A 171 -0.66 -13.47 -0.99
C THR A 171 0.27 -13.54 0.22
N MET A 172 0.14 -12.61 1.16
CA MET A 172 0.97 -12.59 2.38
C MET A 172 0.71 -13.78 3.30
N MET A 173 -0.53 -14.27 3.37
CA MET A 173 -0.91 -15.41 4.21
C MET A 173 -0.61 -16.77 3.56
N SER A 174 -0.26 -16.79 2.29
CA SER A 174 0.08 -18.03 1.57
C SER A 174 1.51 -18.47 1.90
N PRO A 175 1.75 -19.77 2.10
CA PRO A 175 3.10 -20.26 2.29
C PRO A 175 3.92 -20.04 1.02
N GLY A 176 4.94 -19.22 1.12
CA GLY A 176 5.90 -18.98 0.03
C GLY A 176 7.02 -20.02 0.06
N THR A 177 7.37 -20.54 -1.11
CA THR A 177 8.65 -21.23 -1.32
C THR A 177 9.64 -20.18 -1.82
N GLY A 178 10.39 -19.55 -0.90
CA GLY A 178 11.35 -18.50 -1.28
C GLY A 178 12.57 -19.11 -1.97
N SER A 179 12.94 -18.56 -3.14
CA SER A 179 14.29 -18.64 -3.64
C SER A 179 14.98 -17.32 -3.35
N LEU A 180 16.16 -17.38 -2.73
CA LEU A 180 16.93 -16.19 -2.36
C LEU A 180 17.56 -15.47 -3.56
N ILE A 181 17.65 -16.13 -4.71
CA ILE A 181 18.22 -15.59 -5.93
C ILE A 181 17.26 -15.89 -7.07
N GLY A 182 16.74 -14.86 -7.70
CA GLY A 182 15.90 -15.03 -8.88
C GLY A 182 16.71 -15.51 -10.11
N PRO A 183 16.06 -16.14 -11.08
CA PRO A 183 16.71 -16.59 -12.31
C PRO A 183 17.10 -15.43 -13.23
N PHE A 184 16.71 -14.19 -12.89
CA PHE A 184 16.88 -13.03 -13.74
C PHE A 184 18.20 -12.32 -13.43
N GLY A 185 18.96 -11.91 -14.45
CA GLY A 185 20.15 -11.06 -14.27
C GLY A 185 19.79 -9.62 -13.88
N HIS A 186 18.59 -9.19 -14.21
CA HIS A 186 18.02 -7.93 -13.73
C HIS A 186 16.51 -7.86 -13.98
N ILE A 187 15.87 -6.95 -13.29
CA ILE A 187 14.45 -6.65 -13.49
C ILE A 187 14.28 -5.20 -13.97
N LYS A 188 13.22 -4.94 -14.75
CA LYS A 188 12.82 -3.61 -15.19
C LYS A 188 11.44 -3.28 -14.65
N VAL A 189 11.33 -2.17 -13.92
CA VAL A 189 10.09 -1.72 -13.29
C VAL A 189 9.76 -0.31 -13.73
N PRO A 190 8.52 0.01 -14.12
CA PRO A 190 8.12 1.37 -14.47
C PRO A 190 8.27 2.33 -13.27
N GLN A 191 8.65 3.56 -13.56
CA GLN A 191 8.48 4.63 -12.59
C GLN A 191 7.01 4.98 -12.47
N ILE A 192 6.50 5.01 -11.24
CA ILE A 192 5.09 5.30 -10.98
C ILE A 192 4.91 6.61 -10.22
N ARG A 193 3.75 7.23 -10.44
CA ARG A 193 3.25 8.34 -9.66
C ARG A 193 1.75 8.16 -9.43
N LEU A 194 1.41 7.85 -8.20
CA LEU A 194 0.03 7.77 -7.73
C LEU A 194 -0.28 8.97 -6.86
N ASP A 195 -1.39 9.66 -7.14
CA ASP A 195 -1.96 10.73 -6.32
C ASP A 195 -3.47 10.54 -6.32
N LEU A 196 -3.96 9.73 -5.38
CA LEU A 196 -5.30 9.21 -5.35
C LEU A 196 -6.05 9.62 -4.07
N LYS A 197 -7.37 9.61 -4.16
CA LYS A 197 -8.30 9.66 -3.03
C LYS A 197 -9.10 8.36 -3.02
N PRO A 198 -8.54 7.27 -2.46
CA PRO A 198 -9.21 5.99 -2.43
C PRO A 198 -10.56 6.09 -1.74
N ASP A 199 -11.57 5.44 -2.33
CA ASP A 199 -12.87 5.31 -1.70
C ASP A 199 -12.80 4.22 -0.61
N ILE A 200 -12.91 4.64 0.64
CA ILE A 200 -12.96 3.77 1.81
C ILE A 200 -14.34 3.83 2.51
N SER A 201 -15.36 4.29 1.79
CA SER A 201 -16.74 4.38 2.30
C SER A 201 -17.35 3.01 2.64
N PHE A 202 -16.77 1.92 2.11
CA PHE A 202 -17.19 0.56 2.51
C PHE A 202 -17.05 0.32 4.02
N LEU A 203 -16.23 1.10 4.74
CA LEU A 203 -16.11 1.05 6.20
C LEU A 203 -17.34 1.62 6.95
N TYR A 204 -18.19 2.40 6.27
CA TYR A 204 -19.35 3.04 6.92
C TYR A 204 -20.33 2.02 7.45
N GLY A 205 -20.73 2.21 8.70
CA GLY A 205 -21.63 1.31 9.41
C GLY A 205 -20.91 0.20 10.20
N ALA A 206 -19.62 -0.05 9.97
CA ALA A 206 -18.86 -0.93 10.84
C ALA A 206 -18.92 -0.39 12.28
N TYR A 207 -19.12 -1.26 13.26
CA TYR A 207 -19.38 -0.81 14.62
C TYR A 207 -18.74 -1.70 15.67
N THR A 208 -18.59 -1.11 16.85
CA THR A 208 -18.23 -1.82 18.08
C THR A 208 -18.99 -1.24 19.27
N TYR A 209 -18.88 -1.89 20.42
CA TYR A 209 -19.40 -1.36 21.68
C TYR A 209 -18.23 -1.08 22.62
N ASP A 210 -18.17 0.13 23.14
CA ASP A 210 -17.24 0.46 24.22
C ASP A 210 -17.58 -0.38 25.45
N GLN A 211 -16.62 -1.20 25.86
CA GLN A 211 -16.79 -2.14 26.97
C GLN A 211 -17.03 -1.45 28.33
N ASN A 212 -16.63 -0.19 28.47
CA ASN A 212 -16.76 0.56 29.73
C ASN A 212 -18.13 1.26 29.83
N SER A 213 -18.60 1.86 28.73
CA SER A 213 -19.81 2.67 28.71
C SER A 213 -20.99 1.99 28.00
N ASN A 214 -20.77 0.84 27.38
CA ASN A 214 -21.70 0.15 26.48
C ASN A 214 -22.22 1.05 25.33
N LYS A 215 -21.53 2.17 25.05
CA LYS A 215 -21.82 3.07 23.95
C LYS A 215 -21.44 2.41 22.64
N ARG A 216 -22.35 2.48 21.66
CA ARG A 216 -22.07 2.01 20.32
C ARG A 216 -21.22 3.03 19.57
N TRP A 217 -20.09 2.58 19.03
CA TRP A 217 -19.25 3.33 18.11
C TRP A 217 -19.50 2.82 16.69
N VAL A 218 -19.71 3.74 15.77
CA VAL A 218 -19.97 3.45 14.36
C VAL A 218 -19.05 4.29 13.51
N ILE A 219 -18.39 3.71 12.52
CA ILE A 219 -17.66 4.47 11.51
C ILE A 219 -18.69 5.14 10.61
N SER A 220 -18.74 6.47 10.60
CA SER A 220 -19.72 7.24 9.85
C SER A 220 -19.13 8.00 8.67
N GLN A 221 -17.86 8.38 8.75
CA GLN A 221 -17.13 9.06 7.68
C GLN A 221 -15.69 8.60 7.65
N ALA A 222 -15.11 8.53 6.46
CA ALA A 222 -13.71 8.18 6.30
C ALA A 222 -13.13 8.89 5.08
N TYR A 223 -11.89 9.35 5.22
CA TYR A 223 -11.15 10.03 4.17
C TYR A 223 -9.76 9.43 4.06
N GLN A 224 -9.31 9.16 2.84
CA GLN A 224 -7.96 8.72 2.57
C GLN A 224 -7.31 9.57 1.47
N ARG A 225 -6.07 10.00 1.70
CA ARG A 225 -5.18 10.56 0.70
C ARG A 225 -4.01 9.61 0.53
N PHE A 226 -3.74 9.23 -0.71
CA PHE A 226 -2.68 8.30 -1.05
C PHE A 226 -1.79 8.92 -2.12
N LYS A 227 -0.54 9.19 -1.76
CA LYS A 227 0.51 9.61 -2.68
C LYS A 227 1.68 8.64 -2.61
N LEU A 228 2.05 8.09 -3.73
CA LEU A 228 3.20 7.23 -3.88
C LEU A 228 3.98 7.62 -5.12
N ARG A 229 5.28 7.78 -4.96
CA ARG A 229 6.16 8.15 -6.07
C ARG A 229 7.40 7.30 -6.02
N THR A 230 7.89 6.87 -7.17
CA THR A 230 9.24 6.35 -7.29
C THR A 230 10.16 7.45 -7.76
N ASN A 231 11.30 7.63 -7.13
CA ASN A 231 12.31 8.60 -7.54
C ASN A 231 13.67 7.93 -7.76
N LEU A 232 14.35 8.44 -8.77
CA LEU A 232 15.74 8.12 -9.06
C LEU A 232 16.63 9.26 -8.55
N GLU A 233 16.78 9.38 -7.26
CA GLU A 233 17.88 10.13 -6.65
C GLU A 233 19.00 9.16 -6.29
N GLY A 234 19.63 8.63 -7.30
CA GLY A 234 20.91 7.96 -7.23
C GLY A 234 21.85 8.55 -8.29
N PRO A 235 23.16 8.36 -8.18
CA PRO A 235 24.08 8.83 -9.22
C PRO A 235 23.64 8.24 -10.55
N ARG A 236 23.47 9.10 -11.56
CA ARG A 236 23.20 8.69 -12.96
C ARG A 236 24.42 7.95 -13.49
N VAL A 237 24.57 6.68 -13.15
CA VAL A 237 25.58 5.83 -13.76
C VAL A 237 25.03 5.36 -15.11
N ILE A 238 25.25 6.17 -16.14
CA ILE A 238 25.06 5.72 -17.52
C ILE A 238 26.24 4.77 -17.81
N ARG A 239 26.16 3.53 -17.37
CA ARG A 239 27.02 2.48 -17.87
C ARG A 239 26.50 2.06 -19.25
N ARG A 240 27.08 2.64 -20.30
CA ARG A 240 27.06 2.03 -21.65
C ARG A 240 27.98 0.80 -21.60
N GLY A 241 27.43 -0.31 -21.14
CA GLY A 241 28.12 -1.60 -21.17
C GLY A 241 27.19 -2.59 -21.84
N THR A 242 27.45 -2.88 -23.10
CA THR A 242 26.99 -4.09 -23.76
C THR A 242 27.77 -5.25 -23.18
N SER A 243 27.27 -5.92 -22.17
CA SER A 243 27.67 -7.27 -21.85
C SER A 243 26.67 -8.21 -22.50
N PRO A 244 27.08 -9.15 -23.32
CA PRO A 244 26.23 -10.16 -23.91
C PRO A 244 26.03 -11.32 -22.94
N ASP A 245 25.58 -11.08 -21.74
CA ASP A 245 25.11 -12.16 -20.90
C ASP A 245 23.60 -12.31 -21.15
N GLU A 246 23.24 -13.42 -21.78
CA GLU A 246 21.86 -13.89 -22.00
C GLU A 246 21.17 -14.28 -20.70
N THR A 247 21.35 -13.50 -19.65
CA THR A 247 20.57 -13.67 -18.42
C THR A 247 19.15 -13.21 -18.68
N GLU A 248 18.22 -14.05 -18.34
CA GLU A 248 16.79 -13.77 -18.48
C GLU A 248 16.45 -12.44 -17.79
N ILE A 249 15.62 -11.62 -18.43
CA ILE A 249 15.22 -10.30 -17.95
C ILE A 249 13.74 -10.34 -17.63
N LEU A 250 13.37 -10.05 -16.38
CA LEU A 250 11.98 -9.82 -16.04
C LEU A 250 11.62 -8.35 -16.30
N VAL A 251 10.58 -8.13 -17.10
CA VAL A 251 10.08 -6.78 -17.40
C VAL A 251 8.65 -6.64 -16.92
N PHE A 252 8.38 -5.64 -16.09
CA PHE A 252 7.03 -5.23 -15.74
C PHE A 252 6.48 -4.37 -16.89
N ASP A 253 5.97 -5.01 -17.94
CA ASP A 253 5.46 -4.40 -19.17
C ASP A 253 3.95 -4.25 -19.20
N ARG A 254 3.28 -4.78 -18.18
CA ARG A 254 1.82 -4.70 -17.97
C ARG A 254 1.49 -4.23 -16.55
N PRO A 255 0.25 -3.79 -16.29
CA PRO A 255 -0.17 -3.34 -14.97
C PRO A 255 0.13 -4.35 -13.87
N PHE A 256 0.51 -3.85 -12.70
CA PHE A 256 0.99 -4.68 -11.60
C PHE A 256 0.43 -4.23 -10.24
N ILE A 257 0.37 -5.19 -9.32
CA ILE A 257 0.09 -4.94 -7.91
C ILE A 257 1.41 -4.76 -7.18
N GLY A 258 1.43 -3.82 -6.25
CA GLY A 258 2.54 -3.66 -5.33
C GLY A 258 2.07 -3.27 -3.94
N TRP A 259 2.94 -3.54 -2.96
CA TRP A 259 2.78 -2.98 -1.62
C TRP A 259 4.14 -2.72 -0.99
N LEU A 260 4.14 -1.73 -0.11
CA LEU A 260 5.30 -1.34 0.66
C LEU A 260 5.09 -1.78 2.11
N ASP A 261 6.01 -2.55 2.66
CA ASP A 261 5.96 -2.88 4.07
C ASP A 261 6.29 -1.66 4.92
N HIS A 262 5.61 -1.53 6.05
CA HIS A 262 5.93 -0.49 7.03
C HIS A 262 7.31 -0.75 7.65
N PRO A 263 8.14 0.28 7.85
CA PRO A 263 9.49 0.14 8.39
C PRO A 263 9.52 -0.69 9.68
N GLY A 264 10.39 -1.71 9.70
CA GLY A 264 10.58 -2.57 10.87
C GLY A 264 9.44 -3.56 11.15
N SER A 265 8.50 -3.71 10.23
CA SER A 265 7.41 -4.69 10.33
C SER A 265 7.08 -5.27 8.95
N ASN A 266 6.39 -6.42 8.94
CA ASN A 266 5.83 -7.00 7.70
C ASN A 266 4.37 -6.53 7.50
N LEU A 267 4.04 -5.33 7.95
CA LEU A 267 2.71 -4.75 7.79
C LEU A 267 2.63 -4.04 6.42
N PRO A 268 1.75 -4.43 5.51
CA PRO A 268 1.57 -3.71 4.25
C PRO A 268 0.91 -2.35 4.54
N ALA A 269 1.70 -1.29 4.43
CA ALA A 269 1.25 0.08 4.68
C ALA A 269 0.63 0.69 3.42
N ALA A 270 1.31 0.59 2.28
CA ALA A 270 0.87 1.15 1.01
C ALA A 270 0.57 0.02 0.03
N ILE A 271 -0.69 -0.24 -0.26
CA ILE A 271 -1.12 -1.25 -1.23
C ILE A 271 -1.64 -0.53 -2.47
N PHE A 272 -1.17 -0.91 -3.66
CA PHE A 272 -1.55 -0.24 -4.90
C PHE A 272 -1.62 -1.20 -6.09
N TYR A 273 -2.43 -0.83 -7.08
CA TYR A 273 -2.44 -1.35 -8.42
C TYR A 273 -2.03 -0.21 -9.35
N ALA A 274 -0.92 -0.38 -10.04
CA ALA A 274 -0.37 0.58 -10.98
C ALA A 274 -0.76 0.19 -12.41
N ASP A 275 -1.75 0.88 -12.97
CA ASP A 275 -2.10 0.81 -14.38
C ASP A 275 -1.28 1.86 -15.16
N TYR A 276 -1.29 1.82 -16.46
CA TYR A 276 -0.50 2.67 -17.37
C TYR A 276 -0.72 4.17 -17.13
N ASP A 277 -1.89 4.58 -16.61
CA ASP A 277 -2.19 5.97 -16.25
C ASP A 277 -1.32 6.53 -15.12
N SER A 278 -0.75 5.66 -14.30
CA SER A 278 0.19 6.03 -13.21
C SER A 278 1.65 5.96 -13.62
N TRP A 279 1.97 5.40 -14.79
CA TRP A 279 3.35 5.27 -15.26
C TRP A 279 3.86 6.60 -15.79
N LYS A 280 5.08 6.96 -15.42
CA LYS A 280 5.68 8.20 -15.92
C LYS A 280 5.96 8.06 -17.41
N ALA A 281 5.48 9.04 -18.19
CA ALA A 281 5.92 9.22 -19.55
C ALA A 281 7.43 9.50 -19.59
N GLN A 282 8.05 9.15 -20.70
CA GLN A 282 9.47 9.41 -20.96
C GLN A 282 9.77 10.89 -21.14
#